data_43e983e2fe6d47fbf60768e7b2674946
#
_entry.id   43e983e2fe6d47fbf60768e7b2674946
#
_cell.length_a   1.000
_cell.length_b   1.000
_cell.length_c   1.000
_cell.angle_alpha   90.00
_cell.angle_beta   90.00
_cell.angle_gamma   90.00
#
_symmetry.space_group_name_H-M   'P 1'
#
loop_
_entity.id
_entity.type
_entity.pdbx_description
1 polymer ?
#
loop_
_entity_poly.entity_id
_entity_poly.type
_entity_poly.pdbx_seq_one_letter_code
_entity_poly.pdbx_strand_id
1 'polypeptide(L)'
;MQNGVKAHGILEEVLGKKRVLGGLCGLISFIAKPGVIQHAGAEPYVTIGEYHGQSSSRTKALQEAFSPFIGAKANISDDIEKSVWEKFLLISAFSGVGAVTRVPIGIIRFIPETRKLLDDDLKEVMQVANTRGVNLDQISLKRTWDFYDNLPPQGTASMQRDTMDGKPSELESQTGTIVRYGKESNVPTPINTFIYNSLLPVEKIARREKNLSN
;
A
#
# COMPACT_ATOMS: atom_id res chain seq x y z
N MET A 1 7.67 -9.59 0.21
CA MET A 1 6.94 -8.43 -0.37
C MET A 1 5.69 -8.21 0.44
N GLN A 2 5.49 -7.01 0.95
CA GLN A 2 4.36 -6.65 1.80
C GLN A 2 3.75 -5.33 1.30
N ASN A 3 2.50 -5.08 1.65
CA ASN A 3 1.95 -3.74 1.56
C ASN A 3 2.54 -2.91 2.71
N GLY A 4 2.98 -1.69 2.42
CA GLY A 4 3.60 -0.81 3.41
C GLY A 4 5.08 -0.53 3.11
N VAL A 5 5.63 0.44 3.82
CA VAL A 5 6.97 1.02 3.57
C VAL A 5 7.99 0.71 4.68
N LYS A 6 7.61 -0.02 5.72
CA LYS A 6 8.47 -0.25 6.90
C LYS A 6 9.29 -1.54 6.84
N ALA A 7 8.85 -2.52 6.03
CA ALA A 7 9.38 -3.88 6.11
C ALA A 7 10.88 -3.97 5.85
N HIS A 8 11.42 -3.19 4.90
CA HIS A 8 12.85 -3.23 4.60
C HIS A 8 13.69 -2.74 5.78
N GLY A 9 13.33 -1.61 6.39
CA GLY A 9 14.07 -1.06 7.53
C GLY A 9 14.12 -2.05 8.70
N ILE A 10 12.98 -2.68 9.03
CA ILE A 10 12.92 -3.72 10.07
C ILE A 10 13.83 -4.90 9.73
N LEU A 11 13.84 -5.32 8.48
CA LEU A 11 14.71 -6.41 8.03
C LEU A 11 16.19 -6.01 8.04
N GLU A 12 16.51 -4.79 7.66
CA GLU A 12 17.88 -4.26 7.70
C GLU A 12 18.47 -4.21 9.10
N GLU A 13 17.66 -3.83 10.10
CA GLU A 13 18.07 -3.82 11.51
C GLU A 13 18.50 -5.21 12.00
N VAL A 14 17.81 -6.26 11.52
CA VAL A 14 18.07 -7.64 11.96
C VAL A 14 19.11 -8.36 11.10
N LEU A 15 19.03 -8.19 9.78
CA LEU A 15 19.83 -8.95 8.81
C LEU A 15 21.05 -8.19 8.29
N GLY A 16 21.06 -6.88 8.46
CA GLY A 16 22.04 -5.99 7.86
C GLY A 16 21.69 -5.60 6.42
N LYS A 17 22.01 -4.37 6.04
CA LYS A 17 21.66 -3.73 4.75
C LYS A 17 21.99 -4.58 3.52
N LYS A 18 23.16 -5.24 3.53
CA LYS A 18 23.64 -6.04 2.38
C LYS A 18 22.78 -7.30 2.10
N ARG A 19 21.92 -7.70 3.02
CA ARG A 19 21.09 -8.92 2.88
C ARG A 19 19.64 -8.63 2.50
N VAL A 20 19.25 -7.37 2.47
CA VAL A 20 17.88 -6.96 2.18
C VAL A 20 17.79 -6.40 0.76
N LEU A 21 16.77 -6.81 0.04
CA LEU A 21 16.34 -6.23 -1.24
C LEU A 21 14.97 -5.60 -1.06
N GLY A 22 14.73 -4.51 -1.76
CA GLY A 22 13.40 -3.98 -1.93
C GLY A 22 12.58 -4.83 -2.89
N GLY A 23 11.27 -4.88 -2.65
CA GLY A 23 10.40 -5.60 -3.56
C GLY A 23 8.93 -5.30 -3.31
N LEU A 24 8.18 -5.20 -4.39
CA LEU A 24 6.73 -5.07 -4.41
C LEU A 24 6.14 -5.99 -5.47
N CYS A 25 4.85 -6.28 -5.37
CA CYS A 25 4.11 -6.99 -6.41
C CYS A 25 2.78 -6.32 -6.69
N GLY A 26 2.33 -6.38 -7.93
CA GLY A 26 0.97 -6.06 -8.34
C GLY A 26 0.25 -7.36 -8.72
N LEU A 27 -0.68 -7.77 -7.89
CA LEU A 27 -1.45 -9.00 -8.06
C LEU A 27 -2.80 -8.83 -7.39
N ILE A 28 -3.87 -9.04 -8.14
CA ILE A 28 -5.21 -9.14 -7.58
C ILE A 28 -5.63 -10.60 -7.63
N SER A 29 -5.69 -11.24 -6.48
CA SER A 29 -6.12 -12.63 -6.38
C SER A 29 -6.94 -12.85 -5.11
N PHE A 30 -7.80 -13.86 -5.16
CA PHE A 30 -8.63 -14.28 -4.04
C PHE A 30 -8.89 -15.78 -4.06
N ILE A 31 -9.23 -16.32 -2.92
CA ILE A 31 -9.64 -17.72 -2.79
C ILE A 31 -11.09 -17.83 -3.25
N ALA A 32 -11.33 -18.39 -4.43
CA ALA A 32 -12.67 -18.60 -4.95
C ALA A 32 -13.40 -19.75 -4.23
N LYS A 33 -12.67 -20.79 -3.86
CA LYS A 33 -13.09 -21.92 -3.01
C LYS A 33 -11.86 -22.63 -2.45
N PRO A 34 -11.99 -23.49 -1.45
CA PRO A 34 -10.85 -24.26 -0.93
C PRO A 34 -10.02 -24.92 -2.04
N GLY A 35 -8.72 -24.64 -2.06
CA GLY A 35 -7.78 -25.14 -3.07
C GLY A 35 -7.82 -24.43 -4.43
N VAL A 36 -8.65 -23.39 -4.63
CA VAL A 36 -8.72 -22.64 -5.89
C VAL A 36 -8.47 -21.16 -5.64
N ILE A 37 -7.36 -20.67 -6.20
CA ILE A 37 -7.03 -19.25 -6.20
C ILE A 37 -7.41 -18.70 -7.58
N GLN A 38 -8.20 -17.65 -7.60
CA GLN A 38 -8.56 -16.94 -8.82
C GLN A 38 -7.76 -15.64 -8.92
N HIS A 39 -7.13 -15.44 -10.06
CA HIS A 39 -6.53 -14.18 -10.46
C HIS A 39 -7.55 -13.33 -11.21
N ALA A 40 -7.53 -12.01 -10.97
CA ALA A 40 -8.37 -11.03 -11.64
C ALA A 40 -7.54 -9.79 -12.03
N GLY A 41 -7.97 -9.11 -13.09
CA GLY A 41 -7.35 -7.85 -13.52
C GLY A 41 -6.15 -8.04 -14.44
N ALA A 42 -5.22 -7.08 -14.39
CA ALA A 42 -4.05 -7.03 -15.26
C ALA A 42 -3.01 -8.11 -14.92
N GLU A 43 -2.11 -8.36 -15.88
CA GLU A 43 -1.01 -9.29 -15.71
C GLU A 43 -0.22 -9.01 -14.42
N PRO A 44 0.02 -10.02 -13.56
CA PRO A 44 0.79 -9.87 -12.35
C PRO A 44 2.22 -9.44 -12.62
N TYR A 45 2.78 -8.65 -11.71
CA TYR A 45 4.18 -8.28 -11.78
C TYR A 45 4.83 -8.26 -10.41
N VAL A 46 6.14 -8.45 -10.43
CA VAL A 46 7.04 -8.24 -9.28
C VAL A 46 8.05 -7.18 -9.69
N THR A 47 8.29 -6.21 -8.82
CA THR A 47 9.38 -5.24 -8.99
C THR A 47 10.34 -5.38 -7.83
N ILE A 48 11.62 -5.50 -8.14
CA ILE A 48 12.71 -5.69 -7.18
C ILE A 48 13.80 -4.65 -7.40
N GLY A 49 14.58 -4.36 -6.38
CA GLY A 49 15.70 -3.41 -6.50
C GLY A 49 16.55 -3.33 -5.25
N GLU A 50 17.70 -2.70 -5.39
CA GLU A 50 18.57 -2.34 -4.28
C GLU A 50 18.11 -1.02 -3.67
N TYR A 51 18.05 -0.94 -2.33
CA TYR A 51 17.70 0.32 -1.65
C TYR A 51 18.81 1.39 -1.74
N HIS A 52 20.03 0.96 -1.99
CA HIS A 52 21.19 1.85 -1.90
C HIS A 52 22.08 1.79 -3.16
N GLY A 53 21.48 1.60 -4.33
CA GLY A 53 22.26 1.54 -5.54
C GLY A 53 21.52 1.04 -6.77
N GLN A 54 22.23 1.02 -7.89
CA GLN A 54 21.72 0.49 -9.15
C GLN A 54 21.58 -1.02 -9.12
N SER A 55 21.00 -1.58 -10.18
CA SER A 55 20.83 -3.02 -10.32
C SER A 55 22.14 -3.80 -10.09
N SER A 56 22.06 -4.89 -9.36
CA SER A 56 23.18 -5.74 -8.98
C SER A 56 23.09 -7.11 -9.64
N SER A 57 24.16 -7.91 -9.51
CA SER A 57 24.16 -9.31 -9.98
C SER A 57 23.03 -10.14 -9.31
N ARG A 58 22.72 -9.89 -8.02
CA ARG A 58 21.65 -10.60 -7.32
C ARG A 58 20.25 -10.18 -7.77
N THR A 59 20.03 -8.92 -8.14
CA THR A 59 18.73 -8.49 -8.70
C THR A 59 18.51 -9.10 -10.07
N LYS A 60 19.56 -9.20 -10.90
CA LYS A 60 19.51 -9.85 -12.21
C LYS A 60 19.25 -11.34 -12.07
N ALA A 61 19.99 -12.03 -11.19
CA ALA A 61 19.78 -13.46 -10.93
C ALA A 61 18.36 -13.75 -10.43
N LEU A 62 17.81 -12.86 -9.57
CA LEU A 62 16.45 -13.01 -9.10
C LEU A 62 15.43 -12.76 -10.23
N GLN A 63 15.65 -11.77 -11.09
CA GLN A 63 14.80 -11.55 -12.27
C GLN A 63 14.83 -12.78 -13.21
N GLU A 64 16.00 -13.35 -13.47
CA GLU A 64 16.15 -14.57 -14.26
C GLU A 64 15.42 -15.76 -13.64
N ALA A 65 15.45 -15.88 -12.31
CA ALA A 65 14.70 -16.93 -11.60
C ALA A 65 13.18 -16.83 -11.76
N PHE A 66 12.66 -15.63 -12.05
CA PHE A 66 11.25 -15.43 -12.41
C PHE A 66 10.93 -15.69 -13.89
N SER A 67 11.92 -15.82 -14.76
CA SER A 67 11.70 -15.97 -16.21
C SER A 67 10.83 -17.18 -16.62
N PRO A 68 10.85 -18.33 -15.89
CA PRO A 68 9.96 -19.44 -16.19
C PRO A 68 8.50 -19.21 -15.76
N PHE A 69 8.22 -18.10 -15.06
CA PHE A 69 6.87 -17.82 -14.54
C PHE A 69 5.95 -17.38 -15.69
N ILE A 70 5.01 -18.23 -16.06
CA ILE A 70 4.03 -17.93 -17.10
C ILE A 70 2.97 -16.98 -16.52
N GLY A 71 2.72 -15.84 -17.19
CA GLY A 71 1.68 -14.89 -16.80
C GLY A 71 2.05 -13.94 -15.66
N ALA A 72 3.34 -13.75 -15.40
CA ALA A 72 3.83 -12.69 -14.51
C ALA A 72 5.14 -12.09 -15.05
N LYS A 73 5.37 -10.81 -14.74
CA LYS A 73 6.61 -10.08 -15.11
C LYS A 73 7.46 -9.78 -13.90
N ALA A 74 8.78 -9.90 -14.05
CA ALA A 74 9.73 -9.43 -13.06
C ALA A 74 10.50 -8.23 -13.59
N ASN A 75 10.41 -7.11 -12.91
CA ASN A 75 11.06 -5.85 -13.27
C ASN A 75 12.16 -5.53 -12.25
N ILE A 76 13.24 -4.91 -12.72
CA ILE A 76 14.23 -4.30 -11.82
C ILE A 76 13.95 -2.81 -11.80
N SER A 77 13.88 -2.23 -10.60
CA SER A 77 13.73 -0.79 -10.39
C SER A 77 15.10 -0.17 -10.10
N ASP A 78 15.38 0.96 -10.73
CA ASP A 78 16.55 1.77 -10.43
C ASP A 78 16.36 2.60 -9.14
N ASP A 79 15.10 2.79 -8.70
CA ASP A 79 14.72 3.42 -7.45
C ASP A 79 13.58 2.62 -6.83
N ILE A 80 13.94 1.58 -6.10
CA ILE A 80 12.97 0.69 -5.48
C ILE A 80 12.23 1.36 -4.34
N GLU A 81 12.85 2.30 -3.65
CA GLU A 81 12.22 3.04 -2.57
C GLU A 81 11.06 3.88 -3.10
N LYS A 82 11.30 4.65 -4.15
CA LYS A 82 10.24 5.39 -4.85
C LYS A 82 9.13 4.45 -5.35
N SER A 83 9.49 3.32 -5.96
CA SER A 83 8.51 2.34 -6.47
C SER A 83 7.62 1.78 -5.35
N VAL A 84 8.20 1.49 -4.18
CA VAL A 84 7.46 1.02 -2.99
C VAL A 84 6.52 2.10 -2.47
N TRP A 85 6.98 3.36 -2.40
CA TRP A 85 6.17 4.48 -1.95
C TRP A 85 5.08 4.87 -2.96
N GLU A 86 5.30 4.76 -4.27
CA GLU A 86 4.25 4.95 -5.29
C GLU A 86 3.13 3.92 -5.12
N LYS A 87 3.49 2.65 -4.90
CA LYS A 87 2.48 1.62 -4.57
C LYS A 87 1.79 1.92 -3.24
N PHE A 88 2.53 2.36 -2.24
CA PHE A 88 1.97 2.68 -0.92
C PHE A 88 1.01 3.88 -0.99
N LEU A 89 1.34 4.92 -1.74
CA LEU A 89 0.46 6.05 -2.05
C LEU A 89 -0.90 5.55 -2.54
N LEU A 90 -0.87 4.69 -3.56
CA LEU A 90 -2.06 4.13 -4.17
C LEU A 90 -2.89 3.30 -3.19
N ILE A 91 -2.27 2.40 -2.42
CA ILE A 91 -3.03 1.46 -1.59
C ILE A 91 -3.51 2.08 -0.29
N SER A 92 -2.73 2.98 0.35
CA SER A 92 -3.07 3.52 1.67
C SER A 92 -4.30 4.42 1.61
N ALA A 93 -4.35 5.37 0.68
CA ALA A 93 -5.47 6.28 0.52
C ALA A 93 -6.75 5.53 0.10
N PHE A 94 -6.64 4.64 -0.91
CA PHE A 94 -7.79 3.83 -1.33
C PHE A 94 -8.34 2.94 -0.21
N SER A 95 -7.45 2.32 0.55
CA SER A 95 -7.84 1.46 1.67
C SER A 95 -8.49 2.26 2.80
N GLY A 96 -7.90 3.40 3.17
CA GLY A 96 -8.38 4.23 4.27
C GLY A 96 -9.75 4.83 3.99
N VAL A 97 -9.88 5.55 2.87
CA VAL A 97 -11.15 6.16 2.46
C VAL A 97 -12.21 5.09 2.20
N GLY A 98 -11.84 3.98 1.55
CA GLY A 98 -12.75 2.86 1.32
C GLY A 98 -13.27 2.23 2.60
N ALA A 99 -12.42 2.05 3.61
CA ALA A 99 -12.81 1.45 4.89
C ALA A 99 -13.77 2.34 5.69
N VAL A 100 -13.56 3.66 5.69
CA VAL A 100 -14.44 4.62 6.38
C VAL A 100 -15.78 4.78 5.64
N THR A 101 -15.73 4.91 4.31
CA THR A 101 -16.96 5.11 3.52
C THR A 101 -17.75 3.82 3.29
N ARG A 102 -17.09 2.65 3.35
CA ARG A 102 -17.66 1.31 3.15
C ARG A 102 -18.30 1.09 1.78
N VAL A 103 -17.89 1.89 0.78
CA VAL A 103 -18.40 1.78 -0.60
C VAL A 103 -17.27 1.49 -1.59
N PRO A 104 -17.56 0.91 -2.76
CA PRO A 104 -16.55 0.64 -3.78
C PRO A 104 -16.01 1.91 -4.42
N ILE A 105 -14.84 1.80 -5.09
CA ILE A 105 -14.13 2.92 -5.71
C ILE A 105 -15.00 3.71 -6.71
N GLY A 106 -15.90 3.03 -7.42
CA GLY A 106 -16.79 3.69 -8.37
C GLY A 106 -17.67 4.77 -7.73
N ILE A 107 -18.14 4.55 -6.51
CA ILE A 107 -18.91 5.53 -5.74
C ILE A 107 -17.99 6.62 -5.20
N ILE A 108 -16.84 6.26 -4.62
CA ILE A 108 -15.88 7.21 -4.06
C ILE A 108 -15.43 8.23 -5.10
N ARG A 109 -15.10 7.79 -6.31
CA ARG A 109 -14.64 8.68 -7.39
C ARG A 109 -15.75 9.45 -8.08
N PHE A 110 -17.00 8.98 -8.01
CA PHE A 110 -18.15 9.62 -8.63
C PHE A 110 -18.67 10.80 -7.81
N ILE A 111 -18.68 10.70 -6.48
CA ILE A 111 -19.14 11.75 -5.57
C ILE A 111 -18.01 12.78 -5.38
N PRO A 112 -18.22 14.09 -5.71
CA PRO A 112 -17.15 15.08 -5.66
C PRO A 112 -16.48 15.21 -4.28
N GLU A 113 -17.24 15.11 -3.20
CA GLU A 113 -16.75 15.23 -1.83
C GLU A 113 -15.83 14.07 -1.45
N THR A 114 -16.19 12.84 -1.81
CA THR A 114 -15.34 11.66 -1.52
C THR A 114 -14.16 11.55 -2.48
N ARG A 115 -14.31 12.01 -3.73
CA ARG A 115 -13.17 12.16 -4.65
C ARG A 115 -12.15 13.16 -4.13
N LYS A 116 -12.64 14.31 -3.61
CA LYS A 116 -11.78 15.32 -2.98
C LYS A 116 -11.11 14.76 -1.71
N LEU A 117 -11.83 14.05 -0.88
CA LEU A 117 -11.28 13.40 0.31
C LEU A 117 -10.13 12.46 -0.04
N LEU A 118 -10.31 11.64 -1.08
CA LEU A 118 -9.28 10.73 -1.57
C LEU A 118 -8.06 11.49 -2.13
N ASP A 119 -8.28 12.59 -2.85
CA ASP A 119 -7.21 13.44 -3.39
C ASP A 119 -6.41 14.13 -2.27
N ASP A 120 -7.08 14.64 -1.25
CA ASP A 120 -6.43 15.28 -0.11
C ASP A 120 -5.64 14.25 0.73
N ASP A 121 -6.15 13.02 0.89
CA ASP A 121 -5.41 11.91 1.53
C ASP A 121 -4.13 11.55 0.75
N LEU A 122 -4.22 11.43 -0.58
CA LEU A 122 -3.04 11.22 -1.43
C LEU A 122 -1.98 12.30 -1.24
N LYS A 123 -2.39 13.57 -1.10
CA LYS A 123 -1.47 14.68 -0.85
C LYS A 123 -0.78 14.58 0.51
N GLU A 124 -1.49 14.18 1.56
CA GLU A 124 -0.86 13.91 2.87
C GLU A 124 0.21 12.83 2.77
N VAL A 125 -0.10 11.70 2.12
CA VAL A 125 0.86 10.60 1.91
C VAL A 125 2.09 11.08 1.13
N MET A 126 1.89 11.86 0.06
CA MET A 126 2.99 12.43 -0.72
C MET A 126 3.87 13.37 0.11
N GLN A 127 3.28 14.26 0.90
CA GLN A 127 4.04 15.17 1.76
C GLN A 127 4.89 14.41 2.76
N VAL A 128 4.33 13.37 3.39
CA VAL A 128 5.07 12.51 4.31
C VAL A 128 6.22 11.79 3.60
N ALA A 129 5.98 11.22 2.41
CA ALA A 129 7.02 10.58 1.62
C ALA A 129 8.18 11.54 1.30
N ASN A 130 7.85 12.75 0.86
CA ASN A 130 8.83 13.76 0.45
C ASN A 130 9.72 14.22 1.62
N THR A 131 9.18 14.32 2.85
CA THR A 131 10.01 14.62 4.04
C THR A 131 10.95 13.48 4.43
N ARG A 132 10.71 12.29 3.92
CA ARG A 132 11.58 11.12 4.13
C ARG A 132 12.58 10.91 2.98
N GLY A 133 12.69 11.88 2.08
CA GLY A 133 13.63 11.84 0.94
C GLY A 133 13.11 11.11 -0.28
N VAL A 134 11.86 10.64 -0.27
CA VAL A 134 11.26 9.97 -1.43
C VAL A 134 10.52 11.00 -2.27
N ASN A 135 11.05 11.29 -3.43
CA ASN A 135 10.49 12.32 -4.32
C ASN A 135 9.25 11.80 -5.08
N LEU A 136 8.08 11.87 -4.43
CA LEU A 136 6.80 11.69 -5.10
C LEU A 136 6.33 13.05 -5.68
N ASP A 137 5.97 13.03 -6.95
CA ASP A 137 5.64 14.23 -7.72
C ASP A 137 4.23 14.17 -8.33
N GLN A 138 3.88 15.17 -9.13
CA GLN A 138 2.59 15.23 -9.82
C GLN A 138 2.40 14.07 -10.82
N ILE A 139 3.49 13.48 -11.30
CA ILE A 139 3.42 12.30 -12.18
C ILE A 139 2.98 11.07 -11.38
N SER A 140 3.52 10.90 -10.15
CA SER A 140 3.11 9.84 -9.23
C SER A 140 1.63 9.97 -8.86
N LEU A 141 1.17 11.19 -8.58
CA LEU A 141 -0.24 11.48 -8.29
C LEU A 141 -1.14 11.18 -9.50
N LYS A 142 -0.74 11.64 -10.69
CA LYS A 142 -1.48 11.38 -11.92
C LYS A 142 -1.61 9.89 -12.21
N ARG A 143 -0.51 9.12 -12.09
CA ARG A 143 -0.53 7.66 -12.28
C ARG A 143 -1.48 6.97 -11.29
N THR A 144 -1.53 7.46 -10.05
CA THR A 144 -2.45 6.93 -9.04
C THR A 144 -3.91 7.18 -9.44
N TRP A 145 -4.22 8.39 -9.92
CA TRP A 145 -5.56 8.71 -10.42
C TRP A 145 -5.91 7.92 -11.68
N ASP A 146 -4.98 7.81 -12.64
CA ASP A 146 -5.16 6.98 -13.84
C ASP A 146 -5.48 5.52 -13.44
N PHE A 147 -4.82 4.99 -12.41
CA PHE A 147 -5.13 3.66 -11.89
C PHE A 147 -6.55 3.59 -11.29
N TYR A 148 -6.92 4.53 -10.41
CA TYR A 148 -8.24 4.53 -9.79
C TYR A 148 -9.37 4.68 -10.80
N ASP A 149 -9.20 5.55 -11.79
CA ASP A 149 -10.22 5.82 -12.82
C ASP A 149 -10.42 4.60 -13.74
N ASN A 150 -9.40 3.73 -13.89
CA ASN A 150 -9.48 2.49 -14.65
C ASN A 150 -9.89 1.24 -13.83
N LEU A 151 -9.99 1.34 -12.51
CA LEU A 151 -10.48 0.23 -11.69
C LEU A 151 -11.96 -0.08 -12.02
N PRO A 152 -12.35 -1.37 -11.99
CA PRO A 152 -13.77 -1.72 -12.04
C PRO A 152 -14.55 -0.96 -10.96
N PRO A 153 -15.75 -0.42 -11.26
CA PRO A 153 -16.52 0.37 -10.31
C PRO A 153 -16.79 -0.33 -8.98
N GLN A 154 -16.88 -1.66 -8.96
CA GLN A 154 -17.08 -2.49 -7.77
C GLN A 154 -15.78 -2.82 -7.02
N GLY A 155 -14.65 -2.26 -7.46
CA GLY A 155 -13.34 -2.52 -6.83
C GLY A 155 -13.31 -2.02 -5.38
N THR A 156 -12.74 -2.86 -4.50
CA THR A 156 -12.53 -2.57 -3.08
C THR A 156 -11.10 -2.94 -2.69
N ALA A 157 -10.54 -2.23 -1.71
CA ALA A 157 -9.22 -2.57 -1.15
C ALA A 157 -9.30 -3.76 -0.18
N SER A 158 -8.19 -4.48 0.01
CA SER A 158 -8.12 -5.61 0.95
C SER A 158 -8.39 -5.17 2.38
N MET A 159 -7.70 -4.12 2.85
CA MET A 159 -7.91 -3.56 4.19
C MET A 159 -9.36 -3.12 4.41
N GLN A 160 -10.00 -2.52 3.41
CA GLN A 160 -11.43 -2.17 3.46
C GLN A 160 -12.29 -3.42 3.70
N ARG A 161 -12.07 -4.50 2.95
CA ARG A 161 -12.83 -5.75 3.12
C ARG A 161 -12.59 -6.38 4.48
N ASP A 162 -11.34 -6.46 4.93
CA ASP A 162 -11.00 -7.01 6.25
C ASP A 162 -11.69 -6.22 7.37
N THR A 163 -11.68 -4.88 7.29
CA THR A 163 -12.37 -4.02 8.25
C THR A 163 -13.90 -4.25 8.23
N MET A 164 -14.49 -4.36 7.04
CA MET A 164 -15.93 -4.60 6.89
C MET A 164 -16.35 -5.98 7.41
N ASP A 165 -15.47 -6.96 7.29
CA ASP A 165 -15.67 -8.34 7.77
C ASP A 165 -15.35 -8.50 9.28
N GLY A 166 -14.91 -7.45 9.96
CA GLY A 166 -14.48 -7.51 11.37
C GLY A 166 -13.21 -8.34 11.58
N LYS A 167 -12.36 -8.45 10.58
CA LYS A 167 -11.08 -9.16 10.63
C LYS A 167 -9.93 -8.19 10.97
N PRO A 168 -8.83 -8.69 11.58
CA PRO A 168 -7.59 -7.92 11.69
C PRO A 168 -7.13 -7.43 10.32
N SER A 169 -6.82 -6.14 10.23
CA SER A 169 -6.49 -5.47 8.98
C SER A 169 -5.05 -4.92 8.96
N GLU A 170 -4.70 -4.25 7.86
CA GLU A 170 -3.41 -3.55 7.71
C GLU A 170 -3.48 -2.08 8.19
N LEU A 171 -4.45 -1.69 9.04
CA LEU A 171 -4.63 -0.31 9.51
C LEU A 171 -3.34 0.29 10.08
N GLU A 172 -2.64 -0.46 10.94
CA GLU A 172 -1.38 -0.04 11.56
C GLU A 172 -0.23 0.15 10.58
N SER A 173 -0.13 -0.72 9.59
CA SER A 173 0.95 -0.69 8.60
C SER A 173 0.70 0.27 7.44
N GLN A 174 -0.54 0.66 7.20
CA GLN A 174 -0.93 1.66 6.20
C GLN A 174 -1.20 3.01 6.85
N THR A 175 -2.42 3.38 7.14
CA THR A 175 -2.84 4.68 7.69
C THR A 175 -2.08 5.05 8.97
N GLY A 176 -1.90 4.09 9.89
CA GLY A 176 -1.12 4.30 11.12
C GLY A 176 0.34 4.67 10.85
N THR A 177 0.94 4.17 9.77
CA THR A 177 2.30 4.55 9.38
C THR A 177 2.36 6.01 8.93
N ILE A 178 1.39 6.49 8.15
CA ILE A 178 1.34 7.89 7.73
C ILE A 178 1.18 8.83 8.93
N VAL A 179 0.30 8.48 9.87
CA VAL A 179 0.11 9.28 11.10
C VAL A 179 1.40 9.38 11.91
N ARG A 180 2.12 8.27 12.10
CA ARG A 180 3.39 8.26 12.85
C ARG A 180 4.47 9.04 12.12
N TYR A 181 4.65 8.80 10.84
CA TYR A 181 5.65 9.50 10.04
C TYR A 181 5.35 11.00 9.91
N GLY A 182 4.07 11.39 9.80
CA GLY A 182 3.66 12.78 9.84
C GLY A 182 4.08 13.46 11.15
N LYS A 183 3.87 12.80 12.30
CA LYS A 183 4.33 13.30 13.60
C LYS A 183 5.85 13.42 13.67
N GLU A 184 6.57 12.41 13.23
CA GLU A 184 8.05 12.40 13.23
C GLU A 184 8.64 13.53 12.39
N SER A 185 7.98 13.88 11.28
CA SER A 185 8.43 14.88 10.31
C SER A 185 7.76 16.26 10.46
N ASN A 186 6.90 16.46 11.46
CA ASN A 186 6.08 17.65 11.64
C ASN A 186 5.20 18.00 10.41
N VAL A 187 4.72 16.98 9.72
CA VAL A 187 3.75 17.10 8.62
C VAL A 187 2.36 16.83 9.14
N PRO A 188 1.41 17.79 9.02
CA PRO A 188 0.02 17.56 9.38
C PRO A 188 -0.60 16.45 8.52
N THR A 189 -1.26 15.48 9.16
CA THR A 189 -1.99 14.40 8.47
C THR A 189 -3.42 14.28 9.03
N PRO A 190 -4.25 15.34 8.93
CA PRO A 190 -5.57 15.36 9.55
C PRO A 190 -6.50 14.28 9.00
N ILE A 191 -6.46 13.98 7.70
CA ILE A 191 -7.30 12.95 7.07
C ILE A 191 -6.89 11.57 7.52
N ASN A 192 -5.61 11.24 7.42
CA ASN A 192 -5.10 9.95 7.90
C ASN A 192 -5.33 9.77 9.40
N THR A 193 -5.19 10.85 10.20
CA THR A 193 -5.46 10.82 11.65
C THR A 193 -6.93 10.54 11.91
N PHE A 194 -7.85 11.17 11.20
CA PHE A 194 -9.28 10.92 11.32
C PHE A 194 -9.62 9.47 10.93
N ILE A 195 -9.13 9.00 9.78
CA ILE A 195 -9.36 7.63 9.30
C ILE A 195 -8.83 6.62 10.32
N TYR A 196 -7.59 6.79 10.77
CA TYR A 196 -6.96 5.91 11.75
C TYR A 196 -7.75 5.82 13.05
N ASN A 197 -8.09 6.97 13.65
CA ASN A 197 -8.83 7.02 14.90
C ASN A 197 -10.24 6.45 14.77
N SER A 198 -10.89 6.64 13.62
CA SER A 198 -12.24 6.10 13.36
C SER A 198 -12.24 4.58 13.24
N LEU A 199 -11.18 3.99 12.67
CA LEU A 199 -11.08 2.55 12.44
C LEU A 199 -10.40 1.80 13.59
N LEU A 200 -9.62 2.50 14.44
CA LEU A 200 -8.85 1.89 15.52
C LEU A 200 -9.70 1.05 16.50
N PRO A 201 -10.90 1.47 16.94
CA PRO A 201 -11.72 0.65 17.82
C PRO A 201 -12.12 -0.69 17.19
N VAL A 202 -12.50 -0.68 15.91
CA VAL A 202 -12.88 -1.90 15.17
C VAL A 202 -11.68 -2.82 15.01
N GLU A 203 -10.51 -2.27 14.69
CA GLU A 203 -9.25 -3.03 14.56
C GLU A 203 -8.85 -3.70 15.87
N LYS A 204 -8.94 -3.00 17.00
CA LYS A 204 -8.64 -3.55 18.33
C LYS A 204 -9.60 -4.70 18.71
N ILE A 205 -10.88 -4.53 18.44
CA ILE A 205 -11.87 -5.60 18.64
C ILE A 205 -11.53 -6.82 17.78
N ALA A 206 -11.22 -6.61 16.50
CA ALA A 206 -10.85 -7.68 15.57
C ALA A 206 -9.61 -8.45 16.05
N ARG A 207 -8.63 -7.74 16.64
CA ARG A 207 -7.41 -8.33 17.23
C ARG A 207 -7.61 -8.93 18.61
N ARG A 208 -8.81 -8.85 19.20
CA ARG A 208 -9.12 -9.35 20.55
C ARG A 208 -8.20 -8.77 21.62
N GLU A 209 -7.85 -7.49 21.53
CA GLU A 209 -7.08 -6.81 22.55
C GLU A 209 -7.86 -6.75 23.86
N LYS A 210 -7.28 -7.28 24.94
CA LYS A 210 -7.98 -7.55 26.22
C LYS A 210 -8.38 -6.30 27.03
N ASN A 211 -7.96 -5.10 26.66
CA ASN A 211 -8.11 -3.88 27.49
C ASN A 211 -9.18 -2.91 26.94
N LEU A 212 -10.19 -3.39 26.23
CA LEU A 212 -11.24 -2.52 25.67
C LEU A 212 -12.48 -2.35 26.57
N SER A 213 -12.50 -3.01 27.73
CA SER A 213 -13.63 -2.95 28.69
C SER A 213 -13.08 -2.75 30.11
N ASN A 214 -12.89 -1.49 30.47
CA ASN A 214 -12.86 -1.00 31.84
C ASN A 214 -13.77 0.21 31.94
#